data_402f613178976396139e8634362de0dd
#
_entry.id   402f613178976396139e8634362de0dd
#
_cell.length_a   1.000
_cell.length_b   1.000
_cell.length_c   1.000
_cell.angle_alpha   90.00
_cell.angle_beta   90.00
_cell.angle_gamma   90.00
#
_symmetry.space_group_name_H-M   'P 1'
#
loop_
_entity.id
_entity.type
_entity.pdbx_description
1 polymer ?
#
loop_
_entity_poly.entity_id
_entity_poly.type
_entity_poly.pdbx_seq_one_letter_code
_entity_poly.pdbx_strand_id
1 'polypeptide(L)'
;VLACYPQALVVRTSAFFSAWDTHNFVHHALVAVRGGQPFAAAHDVAITPTYVPDLVNMALDLLLDGEHGIWHLTNQGTYTWAQLAHLAVSTAGLDVAGVVFQPGAAFNWAAPRPRHSALRSQQGLLLPSVESGLQRYLADEALLQTTLAPSLLSELLVQK
;
A
#
# COMPACT_ATOMS: atom_id res chain seq x y z
N VAL A 1 -3.52 3.60 25.37
CA VAL A 1 -3.43 5.05 25.07
C VAL A 1 -4.66 5.77 25.58
N LEU A 2 -5.88 5.51 25.08
CA LEU A 2 -7.10 6.24 25.44
C LEU A 2 -7.46 6.17 26.94
N ALA A 3 -7.10 5.08 27.65
CA ALA A 3 -7.32 4.99 29.09
C ALA A 3 -6.46 5.99 29.90
N CYS A 4 -5.29 6.36 29.36
CA CYS A 4 -4.38 7.32 30.01
C CYS A 4 -4.54 8.74 29.48
N TYR A 5 -4.96 8.88 28.21
CA TYR A 5 -5.16 10.16 27.53
C TYR A 5 -6.38 10.08 26.62
N PRO A 6 -7.58 10.44 27.14
CA PRO A 6 -8.83 10.32 26.40
C PRO A 6 -8.92 11.20 25.13
N GLN A 7 -8.15 12.29 25.08
CA GLN A 7 -8.09 13.20 23.94
C GLN A 7 -7.12 12.74 22.83
N ALA A 8 -6.51 11.55 22.96
CA ALA A 8 -5.61 11.04 21.94
C ALA A 8 -6.38 10.69 20.67
N LEU A 9 -5.85 11.06 19.51
CA LEU A 9 -6.24 10.52 18.20
C LEU A 9 -5.47 9.20 17.98
N VAL A 10 -6.22 8.09 17.86
CA VAL A 10 -5.67 6.76 17.59
C VAL A 10 -6.11 6.33 16.19
N VAL A 11 -5.19 6.34 15.24
CA VAL A 11 -5.43 5.90 13.87
C VAL A 11 -5.10 4.42 13.73
N ARG A 12 -6.06 3.61 13.30
CA ARG A 12 -5.86 2.21 12.90
C ARG A 12 -5.93 2.11 11.38
N THR A 13 -4.98 1.41 10.81
CA THR A 13 -4.80 1.29 9.36
C THR A 13 -4.21 -0.07 9.00
N SER A 14 -4.06 -0.40 7.72
CA SER A 14 -3.62 -1.71 7.25
C SER A 14 -2.94 -1.62 5.88
N ALA A 15 -2.04 -2.57 5.60
CA ALA A 15 -1.49 -2.87 4.27
C ALA A 15 -1.01 -1.62 3.48
N PHE A 16 0.02 -0.97 3.99
CA PHE A 16 0.58 0.24 3.40
C PHE A 16 1.21 0.04 2.03
N PHE A 17 1.03 1.02 1.15
CA PHE A 17 1.83 1.14 -0.07
C PHE A 17 2.15 2.61 -0.38
N SER A 18 3.36 2.85 -0.89
CA SER A 18 3.87 4.18 -1.24
C SER A 18 5.03 4.05 -2.22
N ALA A 19 5.18 4.97 -3.16
CA ALA A 19 6.28 4.98 -4.11
C ALA A 19 7.65 5.23 -3.44
N TRP A 20 7.66 5.83 -2.25
CA TRP A 20 8.88 6.09 -1.46
C TRP A 20 9.36 4.91 -0.62
N ASP A 21 8.60 3.82 -0.58
CA ASP A 21 8.95 2.59 0.14
C ASP A 21 9.11 1.42 -0.83
N THR A 22 10.35 0.97 -1.03
CA THR A 22 10.67 -0.17 -1.88
C THR A 22 10.39 -1.54 -1.22
N HIS A 23 9.99 -1.55 0.06
CA HIS A 23 9.68 -2.78 0.80
C HIS A 23 8.18 -3.12 0.82
N ASN A 24 7.32 -2.28 0.19
CA ASN A 24 5.89 -2.57 0.16
C ASN A 24 5.52 -3.64 -0.89
N PHE A 25 4.39 -4.28 -0.66
CA PHE A 25 3.89 -5.38 -1.46
C PHE A 25 3.65 -5.00 -2.94
N VAL A 26 3.11 -3.80 -3.20
CA VAL A 26 2.83 -3.30 -4.56
C VAL A 26 4.14 -3.15 -5.35
N HIS A 27 5.17 -2.57 -4.73
CA HIS A 27 6.50 -2.44 -5.33
C HIS A 27 7.06 -3.80 -5.76
N HIS A 28 7.04 -4.79 -4.85
CA HIS A 28 7.56 -6.12 -5.15
C HIS A 28 6.79 -6.82 -6.28
N ALA A 29 5.46 -6.68 -6.33
CA ALA A 29 4.65 -7.23 -7.41
C ALA A 29 5.02 -6.63 -8.77
N LEU A 30 5.12 -5.30 -8.84
CA LEU A 30 5.47 -4.59 -10.07
C LEU A 30 6.89 -4.90 -10.55
N VAL A 31 7.88 -4.93 -9.64
CA VAL A 31 9.28 -5.25 -9.98
C VAL A 31 9.39 -6.68 -10.52
N ALA A 32 8.76 -7.66 -9.86
CA ALA A 32 8.79 -9.05 -10.32
C ALA A 32 8.20 -9.19 -11.73
N VAL A 33 7.00 -8.66 -11.96
CA VAL A 33 6.32 -8.79 -13.26
C VAL A 33 7.04 -8.01 -14.36
N ARG A 34 7.54 -6.82 -14.09
CA ARG A 34 8.40 -6.05 -15.04
C ARG A 34 9.66 -6.82 -15.43
N GLY A 35 10.22 -7.58 -14.49
CA GLY A 35 11.37 -8.44 -14.71
C GLY A 35 11.05 -9.79 -15.36
N GLY A 36 9.80 -10.02 -15.79
CA GLY A 36 9.36 -11.29 -16.39
C GLY A 36 9.31 -12.45 -15.40
N GLN A 37 9.30 -12.15 -14.08
CA GLN A 37 9.21 -13.18 -13.04
C GLN A 37 7.77 -13.29 -12.51
N PRO A 38 7.29 -14.52 -12.24
CA PRO A 38 5.98 -14.69 -11.63
C PRO A 38 5.98 -14.16 -10.20
N PHE A 39 4.88 -13.51 -9.81
CA PHE A 39 4.64 -13.02 -8.47
C PHE A 39 3.49 -13.77 -7.81
N ALA A 40 3.80 -14.61 -6.83
CA ALA A 40 2.79 -15.36 -6.09
C ALA A 40 2.15 -14.51 -4.98
N ALA A 41 0.82 -14.55 -4.88
CA ALA A 41 0.07 -13.81 -3.88
C ALA A 41 -1.12 -14.60 -3.32
N ALA A 42 -1.44 -14.39 -2.03
CA ALA A 42 -2.49 -15.12 -1.34
C ALA A 42 -3.89 -14.67 -1.81
N HIS A 43 -4.72 -15.62 -2.23
CA HIS A 43 -6.07 -15.35 -2.71
C HIS A 43 -7.16 -15.49 -1.62
N ASP A 44 -6.80 -15.98 -0.43
CA ASP A 44 -7.70 -16.28 0.69
C ASP A 44 -7.43 -15.43 1.94
N VAL A 45 -6.60 -14.38 1.81
CA VAL A 45 -6.27 -13.43 2.89
C VAL A 45 -6.72 -12.04 2.48
N ALA A 46 -7.81 -11.57 3.10
CA ALA A 46 -8.44 -10.29 2.80
C ALA A 46 -7.85 -9.15 3.66
N ILE A 47 -7.58 -8.02 3.02
CA ILE A 47 -7.01 -6.81 3.59
C ILE A 47 -7.75 -5.56 3.09
N THR A 48 -7.47 -4.41 3.68
CA THR A 48 -7.84 -3.10 3.15
C THR A 48 -6.55 -2.32 2.89
N PRO A 49 -6.10 -2.16 1.63
CA PRO A 49 -4.87 -1.44 1.32
C PRO A 49 -4.97 0.04 1.63
N THR A 50 -3.84 0.66 1.99
CA THR A 50 -3.78 2.08 2.34
C THR A 50 -2.61 2.76 1.63
N TYR A 51 -2.93 3.73 0.77
CA TYR A 51 -1.95 4.62 0.15
C TYR A 51 -1.47 5.65 1.17
N VAL A 52 -0.18 5.64 1.47
CA VAL A 52 0.39 6.43 2.58
C VAL A 52 0.14 7.93 2.47
N PRO A 53 0.25 8.60 1.30
CA PRO A 53 -0.08 10.02 1.18
C PRO A 53 -1.51 10.35 1.58
N ASP A 54 -2.50 9.52 1.23
CA ASP A 54 -3.90 9.72 1.65
C ASP A 54 -4.05 9.62 3.16
N LEU A 55 -3.41 8.61 3.75
CA LEU A 55 -3.41 8.40 5.19
C LEU A 55 -2.82 9.60 5.93
N VAL A 56 -1.66 10.10 5.48
CA VAL A 56 -0.97 11.23 6.11
C VAL A 56 -1.81 12.49 6.05
N ASN A 57 -2.36 12.84 4.87
CA ASN A 57 -3.20 14.01 4.70
C ASN A 57 -4.42 13.95 5.63
N MET A 58 -5.17 12.83 5.60
CA MET A 58 -6.36 12.68 6.44
C MET A 58 -6.03 12.67 7.93
N ALA A 59 -4.91 12.04 8.34
CA ALA A 59 -4.51 12.03 9.74
C ALA A 59 -4.14 13.43 10.24
N LEU A 60 -3.52 14.27 9.38
CA LEU A 60 -3.22 15.67 9.69
C LEU A 60 -4.49 16.51 9.76
N ASP A 61 -5.44 16.32 8.84
CA ASP A 61 -6.73 17.02 8.84
C ASP A 61 -7.49 16.72 10.14
N LEU A 62 -7.63 15.44 10.52
CA LEU A 62 -8.27 15.05 11.78
C LEU A 62 -7.57 15.65 13.01
N LEU A 63 -6.25 15.73 12.99
CA LEU A 63 -5.48 16.32 14.08
C LEU A 63 -5.71 17.84 14.17
N LEU A 64 -5.77 18.55 13.03
CA LEU A 64 -6.04 19.99 12.96
C LEU A 64 -7.47 20.32 13.37
N ASP A 65 -8.44 19.45 13.05
CA ASP A 65 -9.84 19.58 13.44
C ASP A 65 -10.08 19.24 14.93
N GLY A 66 -9.03 18.79 15.65
CA GLY A 66 -9.13 18.44 17.07
C GLY A 66 -9.87 17.11 17.32
N GLU A 67 -9.96 16.25 16.31
CA GLU A 67 -10.60 14.95 16.43
C GLU A 67 -9.82 14.03 17.37
N HIS A 68 -10.52 13.13 18.05
CA HIS A 68 -9.97 12.23 19.05
C HIS A 68 -10.66 10.86 19.01
N GLY A 69 -10.16 9.91 19.82
CA GLY A 69 -10.71 8.56 19.86
C GLY A 69 -10.08 7.64 18.79
N ILE A 70 -10.82 6.59 18.39
CA ILE A 70 -10.32 5.59 17.45
C ILE A 70 -10.90 5.84 16.06
N TRP A 71 -10.02 6.03 15.08
CA TRP A 71 -10.35 6.19 13.67
C TRP A 71 -9.74 5.06 12.83
N HIS A 72 -10.52 4.51 11.91
CA HIS A 72 -10.02 3.56 10.93
C HIS A 72 -9.81 4.30 9.60
N LEU A 73 -8.56 4.46 9.18
CA LEU A 73 -8.20 5.14 7.94
C LEU A 73 -7.57 4.13 6.97
N THR A 74 -8.33 3.78 5.94
CA THR A 74 -7.90 2.92 4.83
C THR A 74 -8.53 3.42 3.54
N ASN A 75 -7.91 3.14 2.39
CA ASN A 75 -8.57 3.40 1.12
C ASN A 75 -9.81 2.50 0.97
N GLN A 76 -10.76 2.95 0.15
CA GLN A 76 -12.00 2.20 -0.09
C GLN A 76 -11.72 0.92 -0.87
N GLY A 77 -12.35 -0.16 -0.42
CA GLY A 77 -12.27 -1.47 -1.04
C GLY A 77 -11.60 -2.51 -0.15
N THR A 78 -12.06 -3.75 -0.27
CA THR A 78 -11.47 -4.92 0.38
C THR A 78 -10.93 -5.83 -0.71
N TYR A 79 -9.67 -6.22 -0.59
CA TYR A 79 -8.96 -7.01 -1.58
C TYR A 79 -8.27 -8.18 -0.90
N THR A 80 -8.11 -9.29 -1.60
CA THR A 80 -7.07 -10.25 -1.23
C THR A 80 -5.71 -9.75 -1.70
N TRP A 81 -4.62 -10.29 -1.15
CA TRP A 81 -3.28 -9.93 -1.64
C TRP A 81 -3.13 -10.21 -3.13
N ALA A 82 -3.72 -11.31 -3.65
CA ALA A 82 -3.70 -11.63 -5.06
C ALA A 82 -4.49 -10.62 -5.93
N GLN A 83 -5.65 -10.18 -5.43
CA GLN A 83 -6.45 -9.15 -6.12
C GLN A 83 -5.72 -7.80 -6.13
N LEU A 84 -5.03 -7.43 -5.03
CA LEU A 84 -4.23 -6.20 -4.99
C LEU A 84 -3.06 -6.26 -5.97
N ALA A 85 -2.32 -7.39 -6.03
CA ALA A 85 -1.24 -7.57 -7.00
C ALA A 85 -1.76 -7.48 -8.44
N HIS A 86 -2.86 -8.19 -8.74
CA HIS A 86 -3.49 -8.17 -10.07
C HIS A 86 -3.93 -6.75 -10.46
N LEU A 87 -4.56 -6.02 -9.54
CA LEU A 87 -4.98 -4.65 -9.78
C LEU A 87 -3.80 -3.71 -10.04
N ALA A 88 -2.73 -3.82 -9.22
CA ALA A 88 -1.52 -3.00 -9.40
C ALA A 88 -0.83 -3.26 -10.75
N VAL A 89 -0.67 -4.53 -11.11
CA VAL A 89 -0.07 -4.97 -12.40
C VAL A 89 -0.91 -4.49 -13.58
N SER A 90 -2.24 -4.66 -13.51
CA SER A 90 -3.18 -4.18 -14.53
C SER A 90 -3.14 -2.65 -14.67
N THR A 91 -3.14 -1.91 -13.57
CA THR A 91 -3.08 -0.44 -13.57
C THR A 91 -1.77 0.06 -14.19
N ALA A 92 -0.68 -0.69 -14.03
CA ALA A 92 0.62 -0.39 -14.64
C ALA A 92 0.71 -0.79 -16.13
N GLY A 93 -0.35 -1.36 -16.73
CA GLY A 93 -0.37 -1.82 -18.12
C GLY A 93 0.50 -3.05 -18.38
N LEU A 94 0.83 -3.84 -17.33
CA LEU A 94 1.63 -5.04 -17.42
C LEU A 94 0.75 -6.29 -17.60
N ASP A 95 1.39 -7.41 -18.02
CA ASP A 95 0.68 -8.68 -18.20
C ASP A 95 0.29 -9.29 -16.83
N VAL A 96 -1.01 -9.36 -16.59
CA VAL A 96 -1.57 -9.93 -15.35
C VAL A 96 -1.37 -11.44 -15.21
N ALA A 97 -1.03 -12.15 -16.28
CA ALA A 97 -0.65 -13.56 -16.23
C ALA A 97 0.60 -13.80 -15.36
N GLY A 98 1.41 -12.76 -15.14
CA GLY A 98 2.53 -12.79 -14.21
C GLY A 98 2.11 -12.91 -12.73
N VAL A 99 0.84 -12.71 -12.37
CA VAL A 99 0.36 -12.83 -10.98
C VAL A 99 -0.21 -14.23 -10.72
N VAL A 100 0.43 -14.99 -9.84
CA VAL A 100 0.05 -16.36 -9.49
C VAL A 100 -0.76 -16.38 -8.20
N PHE A 101 -2.01 -16.81 -8.29
CA PHE A 101 -2.91 -16.91 -7.14
C PHE A 101 -2.65 -18.21 -6.36
N GLN A 102 -2.28 -18.10 -5.10
CA GLN A 102 -2.00 -19.24 -4.22
C GLN A 102 -2.77 -19.11 -2.89
N PRO A 103 -3.10 -20.24 -2.22
CA PRO A 103 -3.64 -20.16 -0.87
C PRO A 103 -2.58 -19.65 0.11
N GLY A 104 -3.00 -18.90 1.14
CA GLY A 104 -2.11 -18.37 2.17
C GLY A 104 -1.24 -19.42 2.85
N ALA A 105 -1.76 -20.65 2.98
CA ALA A 105 -1.02 -21.78 3.54
C ALA A 105 0.25 -22.17 2.73
N ALA A 106 0.34 -21.79 1.47
CA ALA A 106 1.52 -22.06 0.64
C ALA A 106 2.74 -21.17 0.97
N PHE A 107 2.53 -20.11 1.76
CA PHE A 107 3.59 -19.11 2.05
C PHE A 107 4.25 -19.39 3.39
N ASN A 108 4.54 -20.43 3.91
CA ASN A 108 5.30 -20.74 5.14
C ASN A 108 5.59 -19.53 6.07
N TRP A 109 4.59 -18.70 6.35
CA TRP A 109 4.74 -17.53 7.21
C TRP A 109 5.17 -17.93 8.62
N ALA A 110 6.07 -17.16 9.22
CA ALA A 110 6.57 -17.41 10.58
C ALA A 110 5.45 -17.36 11.64
N ALA A 111 4.35 -16.65 11.36
CA ALA A 111 3.16 -16.58 12.20
C ALA A 111 1.89 -16.77 11.37
N PRO A 112 0.84 -17.41 11.89
CA PRO A 112 -0.44 -17.49 11.22
C PRO A 112 -1.00 -16.11 10.90
N ARG A 113 -1.45 -15.90 9.66
CA ARG A 113 -2.11 -14.67 9.24
C ARG A 113 -3.61 -14.83 9.34
N PRO A 114 -4.35 -13.84 9.89
CA PRO A 114 -5.80 -13.88 9.88
C PRO A 114 -6.30 -13.85 8.43
N ARG A 115 -7.29 -14.69 8.11
CA ARG A 115 -7.87 -14.72 6.77
C ARG A 115 -8.61 -13.43 6.41
N HIS A 116 -9.07 -12.68 7.40
CA HIS A 116 -9.81 -11.46 7.23
C HIS A 116 -9.30 -10.40 8.21
N SER A 117 -8.55 -9.43 7.70
CA SER A 117 -8.02 -8.29 8.44
C SER A 117 -8.44 -6.95 7.83
N ALA A 118 -9.48 -6.97 7.00
CA ALA A 118 -10.03 -5.75 6.42
C ALA A 118 -10.63 -4.85 7.51
N LEU A 119 -10.34 -3.56 7.43
CA LEU A 119 -10.86 -2.51 8.29
C LEU A 119 -11.99 -1.76 7.58
N ARG A 120 -12.97 -1.29 8.35
CA ARG A 120 -14.04 -0.41 7.89
C ARG A 120 -14.18 0.75 8.86
N SER A 121 -14.27 1.97 8.34
CA SER A 121 -14.57 3.14 9.15
C SER A 121 -16.04 3.16 9.57
N GLN A 122 -16.30 3.47 10.84
CA GLN A 122 -17.64 3.81 11.35
C GLN A 122 -17.94 5.29 11.21
N GLN A 123 -16.92 6.11 10.98
CA GLN A 123 -16.99 7.57 10.83
C GLN A 123 -17.22 8.02 9.37
N GLY A 124 -17.48 7.08 8.47
CA GLY A 124 -17.64 7.32 7.04
C GLY A 124 -16.43 6.88 6.20
N LEU A 125 -16.54 7.06 4.90
CA LEU A 125 -15.47 6.75 3.93
C LEU A 125 -14.66 8.02 3.70
N LEU A 126 -13.48 8.09 4.28
CA LEU A 126 -12.66 9.31 4.28
C LEU A 126 -11.56 9.28 3.21
N LEU A 127 -11.02 8.10 2.87
CA LEU A 127 -9.96 8.00 1.86
C LEU A 127 -10.51 7.60 0.48
N PRO A 128 -9.84 7.99 -0.62
CA PRO A 128 -10.20 7.57 -1.97
C PRO A 128 -10.17 6.05 -2.17
N SER A 129 -10.57 5.58 -3.37
CA SER A 129 -10.49 4.17 -3.70
C SER A 129 -9.04 3.69 -3.84
N VAL A 130 -8.81 2.38 -3.67
CA VAL A 130 -7.48 1.77 -3.87
C VAL A 130 -6.99 1.97 -5.31
N GLU A 131 -7.89 1.92 -6.30
CA GLU A 131 -7.56 2.18 -7.71
C GLU A 131 -6.98 3.58 -7.89
N SER A 132 -7.62 4.60 -7.30
CA SER A 132 -7.11 5.98 -7.33
C SER A 132 -5.75 6.08 -6.63
N GLY A 133 -5.56 5.39 -5.51
CA GLY A 133 -4.27 5.31 -4.81
C GLY A 133 -3.17 4.70 -5.68
N LEU A 134 -3.47 3.61 -6.39
CA LEU A 134 -2.52 2.94 -7.29
C LEU A 134 -2.15 3.80 -8.50
N GLN A 135 -3.09 4.53 -9.09
CA GLN A 135 -2.79 5.46 -10.19
C GLN A 135 -1.80 6.54 -9.75
N ARG A 136 -2.00 7.11 -8.55
CA ARG A 136 -1.09 8.13 -7.98
C ARG A 136 0.24 7.53 -7.58
N TYR A 137 0.26 6.31 -7.03
CA TYR A 137 1.48 5.55 -6.77
C TYR A 137 2.35 5.45 -8.02
N LEU A 138 1.78 5.05 -9.17
CA LEU A 138 2.52 4.92 -10.42
C LEU A 138 3.03 6.27 -10.96
N ALA A 139 2.26 7.33 -10.80
CA ALA A 139 2.69 8.68 -11.16
C ALA A 139 3.88 9.14 -10.29
N ASP A 140 3.80 8.92 -8.97
CA ASP A 140 4.88 9.24 -8.04
C ASP A 140 6.14 8.40 -8.31
N GLU A 141 5.98 7.09 -8.60
CA GLU A 141 7.09 6.21 -8.96
C GLU A 141 7.83 6.73 -10.21
N ALA A 142 7.10 7.15 -11.24
CA ALA A 142 7.67 7.72 -12.46
C ALA A 142 8.44 9.04 -12.18
N LEU A 143 7.89 9.90 -11.33
CA LEU A 143 8.55 11.14 -10.91
C LEU A 143 9.85 10.86 -10.16
N LEU A 144 9.85 9.91 -9.23
CA LEU A 144 11.05 9.52 -8.47
C LEU A 144 12.15 8.98 -9.40
N GLN A 145 11.79 8.13 -10.36
CA GLN A 145 12.75 7.61 -11.34
C GLN A 145 13.37 8.73 -12.19
N THR A 146 12.57 9.72 -12.59
CA THR A 146 13.05 10.86 -13.39
C THR A 146 13.93 11.80 -12.57
N THR A 147 13.62 12.00 -11.30
CA THR A 147 14.33 12.95 -10.42
C THR A 147 15.64 12.37 -9.87
N LEU A 148 15.68 11.08 -9.54
CA LEU A 148 16.84 10.43 -8.93
C LEU A 148 17.88 9.95 -9.96
N ALA A 149 17.46 9.63 -11.18
CA ALA A 149 18.37 9.14 -12.23
C ALA A 149 19.51 10.14 -12.58
N PRO A 150 19.30 11.46 -12.66
CA PRO A 150 20.38 12.41 -12.93
C PRO A 150 21.37 12.59 -11.76
N SER A 151 20.90 12.51 -10.51
CA SER A 151 21.76 12.72 -9.32
C SER A 151 22.75 11.58 -9.09
N LEU A 152 22.33 10.33 -9.30
CA LEU A 152 23.19 9.16 -9.18
C LEU A 152 24.27 9.10 -10.28
N LEU A 153 23.95 9.55 -11.51
CA LEU A 153 24.92 9.62 -12.59
C LEU A 153 25.99 10.71 -12.34
N SER A 154 25.62 11.83 -11.70
CA SER A 154 26.58 12.89 -11.35
C SER A 154 27.54 12.46 -10.23
N GLU A 155 27.07 11.70 -9.24
CA GLU A 155 27.91 11.18 -8.15
C GLU A 155 28.91 10.11 -8.64
N LEU A 156 28.51 9.25 -9.59
CA LEU A 156 29.39 8.24 -10.19
C LEU A 156 30.46 8.84 -11.10
N LEU A 157 30.22 10.02 -11.69
CA LEU A 157 31.19 10.73 -12.55
C LEU A 157 32.19 11.58 -11.75
N VAL A 158 31.92 11.90 -10.49
CA VAL A 158 32.81 12.67 -9.62
C VAL A 158 33.84 11.78 -8.90
N GLN A 159 33.67 10.46 -8.91
CA GLN A 159 34.60 9.49 -8.28
C GLN A 159 35.63 8.89 -9.25
N LYS A 160 35.86 9.48 -10.40
CA LYS A 160 36.98 9.23 -11.30
C LYS A 160 37.88 10.46 -11.35
#